data_6cdf6b9498b04dd163482ebc271c7078
#
_entry.id   6cdf6b9498b04dd163482ebc271c7078
#
_cell.length_a   1.000
_cell.length_b   1.000
_cell.length_c   1.000
_cell.angle_alpha   90.00
_cell.angle_beta   90.00
_cell.angle_gamma   90.00
#
_symmetry.space_group_name_H-M   'P 1'
#
loop_
_entity.id
_entity.type
_entity.pdbx_description
1 polymer ?
#
loop_
_entity_poly.entity_id
_entity_poly.type
_entity_poly.pdbx_seq_one_letter_code
_entity_poly.pdbx_strand_id
1 'polypeptide(L)'
;MAGVTDRPFRQLCKKFGAGMAVSEMVTSNSLLYGSEKTLRRANHEGEVDPISVQIAGADPKMMAEAAQFNVDHGAQIIDINMGCPAKKICNVMAGSALLKDEPLVQKILSSVVKSVDVPVTLKIRTGWDTKNRNAIEIAKIAEDIGIKALAIHGRTRACLYMGDAEYDTIAEVKQSVRIP
;
A
#
# COMPACT_ATOMS: atom_id res chain seq x y z
N MET A 1 -8.18 4.42 -1.46
CA MET A 1 -7.65 5.82 -1.56
C MET A 1 -8.28 6.66 -0.46
N ALA A 2 -7.45 7.27 0.38
CA ALA A 2 -7.94 8.13 1.46
C ALA A 2 -8.86 9.24 0.94
N GLY A 3 -10.01 9.42 1.61
CA GLY A 3 -11.05 10.36 1.19
C GLY A 3 -11.95 9.89 0.03
N VAL A 4 -11.78 8.66 -0.45
CA VAL A 4 -12.59 8.10 -1.55
C VAL A 4 -13.14 6.73 -1.19
N THR A 5 -12.30 5.83 -0.68
CA THR A 5 -12.70 4.44 -0.40
C THR A 5 -13.09 4.24 1.07
N ASP A 6 -14.04 5.04 1.54
CA ASP A 6 -14.66 4.81 2.85
C ASP A 6 -15.51 3.52 2.85
N ARG A 7 -15.95 3.09 4.04
CA ARG A 7 -16.67 1.83 4.18
C ARG A 7 -17.95 1.77 3.32
N PRO A 8 -18.84 2.78 3.29
CA PRO A 8 -20.03 2.75 2.44
C PRO A 8 -19.68 2.60 0.95
N PHE A 9 -18.65 3.30 0.48
CA PHE A 9 -18.21 3.20 -0.91
C PHE A 9 -17.67 1.81 -1.24
N ARG A 10 -16.88 1.20 -0.37
CA ARG A 10 -16.39 -0.17 -0.57
C ARG A 10 -17.53 -1.19 -0.63
N GLN A 11 -18.50 -1.09 0.29
CA GLN A 11 -19.68 -1.95 0.29
C GLN A 11 -20.48 -1.79 -1.02
N LEU A 12 -20.63 -0.56 -1.51
CA LEU A 12 -21.30 -0.29 -2.78
C LEU A 12 -20.53 -0.92 -3.95
N CYS A 13 -19.21 -0.77 -4.02
CA CYS A 13 -18.38 -1.41 -5.04
C CYS A 13 -18.54 -2.94 -5.02
N LYS A 14 -18.53 -3.56 -3.85
CA LYS A 14 -18.75 -5.00 -3.68
C LYS A 14 -20.14 -5.40 -4.19
N LYS A 15 -21.18 -4.65 -3.87
CA LYS A 15 -22.54 -4.88 -4.36
C LYS A 15 -22.61 -4.84 -5.90
N PHE A 16 -21.80 -4.04 -6.55
CA PHE A 16 -21.69 -3.95 -8.01
C PHE A 16 -20.65 -4.92 -8.62
N GLY A 17 -20.19 -5.92 -7.86
CA GLY A 17 -19.37 -7.01 -8.37
C GLY A 17 -17.86 -6.80 -8.27
N ALA A 18 -17.38 -5.82 -7.50
CA ALA A 18 -15.94 -5.73 -7.23
C ALA A 18 -15.47 -6.97 -6.45
N GLY A 19 -14.52 -7.72 -7.01
CA GLY A 19 -13.96 -8.91 -6.36
C GLY A 19 -13.19 -8.58 -5.08
N MET A 20 -12.56 -7.39 -5.03
CA MET A 20 -11.83 -6.88 -3.85
C MET A 20 -11.99 -5.37 -3.75
N ALA A 21 -12.06 -4.85 -2.52
CA ALA A 21 -12.01 -3.42 -2.23
C ALA A 21 -10.99 -3.17 -1.11
N VAL A 22 -10.08 -2.21 -1.33
CA VAL A 22 -9.02 -1.87 -0.38
C VAL A 22 -9.46 -0.67 0.46
N SER A 23 -9.23 -0.73 1.76
CA SER A 23 -9.60 0.34 2.70
C SER A 23 -8.91 1.67 2.38
N GLU A 24 -9.37 2.74 3.06
CA GLU A 24 -8.57 3.95 3.16
C GLU A 24 -7.24 3.65 3.89
N MET A 25 -6.22 4.43 3.54
CA MET A 25 -4.90 4.32 4.16
C MET A 25 -4.94 4.67 5.65
N VAL A 26 -4.47 3.77 6.48
CA VAL A 26 -4.28 3.94 7.92
C VAL A 26 -2.79 4.05 8.20
N THR A 27 -2.36 5.12 8.90
CA THR A 27 -0.94 5.25 9.27
C THR A 27 -0.63 4.42 10.51
N SER A 28 0.51 3.70 10.52
CA SER A 28 0.94 2.85 11.63
C SER A 28 0.94 3.58 12.97
N ASN A 29 1.51 4.79 13.02
CA ASN A 29 1.50 5.63 14.21
C ASN A 29 0.09 5.95 14.73
N SER A 30 -0.82 6.36 13.83
CA SER A 30 -2.18 6.74 14.25
C SER A 30 -3.01 5.54 14.70
N LEU A 31 -2.70 4.35 14.20
CA LEU A 31 -3.36 3.13 14.60
C LEU A 31 -2.96 2.73 16.03
N LEU A 32 -1.67 2.72 16.30
CA LEU A 32 -1.11 2.30 17.60
C LEU A 32 -1.41 3.32 18.72
N TYR A 33 -1.57 4.60 18.40
CA TYR A 33 -1.85 5.65 19.38
C TYR A 33 -3.33 6.07 19.48
N GLY A 34 -4.27 5.34 18.84
CA GLY A 34 -5.69 5.37 19.16
C GLY A 34 -6.49 6.58 18.70
N SER A 35 -6.22 7.14 17.51
CA SER A 35 -7.09 8.18 16.94
C SER A 35 -8.46 7.61 16.54
N GLU A 36 -9.58 8.16 17.06
CA GLU A 36 -10.95 7.76 16.66
C GLU A 36 -11.18 7.80 15.14
N LYS A 37 -10.60 8.80 14.46
CA LYS A 37 -10.65 8.91 13.00
C LYS A 37 -9.97 7.73 12.32
N THR A 38 -8.87 7.25 12.90
CA THR A 38 -8.12 6.11 12.39
C THR A 38 -8.88 4.81 12.61
N LEU A 39 -9.46 4.63 13.78
CA LEU A 39 -10.30 3.47 14.09
C LEU A 39 -11.54 3.40 13.17
N ARG A 40 -12.18 4.54 12.88
CA ARG A 40 -13.27 4.59 11.88
C ARG A 40 -12.82 4.19 10.47
N ARG A 41 -11.59 4.54 10.05
CA ARG A 41 -11.03 4.14 8.74
C ARG A 41 -10.65 2.67 8.69
N ALA A 42 -10.20 2.12 9.80
CA ALA A 42 -9.88 0.70 9.95
C ALA A 42 -11.12 -0.18 10.11
N ASN A 43 -12.29 0.42 10.41
CA ASN A 43 -13.52 -0.34 10.59
C ASN A 43 -14.02 -0.90 9.26
N HIS A 44 -14.14 -2.21 9.20
CA HIS A 44 -14.67 -2.99 8.07
C HIS A 44 -15.87 -3.86 8.44
N GLU A 45 -16.55 -3.54 9.55
CA GLU A 45 -17.77 -4.22 10.00
C GLU A 45 -18.85 -4.23 8.90
N GLY A 46 -19.37 -5.42 8.58
CA GLY A 46 -20.39 -5.63 7.55
C GLY A 46 -19.84 -5.53 6.11
N GLU A 47 -18.54 -5.51 5.90
CA GLU A 47 -17.96 -5.65 4.57
C GLU A 47 -17.93 -7.11 4.13
N VAL A 48 -18.00 -7.34 2.80
CA VAL A 48 -17.97 -8.67 2.19
C VAL A 48 -16.50 -9.05 1.90
N ASP A 49 -16.14 -10.29 2.23
CA ASP A 49 -14.80 -10.86 1.97
C ASP A 49 -14.40 -10.78 0.48
N PRO A 50 -13.09 -10.69 0.20
CA PRO A 50 -11.99 -10.54 1.14
C PRO A 50 -11.83 -9.09 1.63
N ILE A 51 -11.48 -8.96 2.93
CA ILE A 51 -11.24 -7.67 3.58
C ILE A 51 -9.77 -7.30 3.42
N SER A 52 -9.50 -6.23 2.65
CA SER A 52 -8.15 -5.72 2.44
C SER A 52 -7.94 -4.38 3.12
N VAL A 53 -6.97 -4.31 4.03
CA VAL A 53 -6.65 -3.10 4.80
C VAL A 53 -5.32 -2.52 4.37
N GLN A 54 -5.32 -1.21 4.02
CA GLN A 54 -4.12 -0.51 3.59
C GLN A 54 -3.46 0.22 4.75
N ILE A 55 -2.18 -0.08 4.99
CA ILE A 55 -1.33 0.56 6.01
C ILE A 55 -0.22 1.40 5.37
N ALA A 56 0.24 2.44 6.08
CA ALA A 56 1.35 3.28 5.67
C ALA A 56 2.21 3.72 6.86
N GLY A 57 3.51 3.77 6.67
CA GLY A 57 4.48 4.18 7.67
C GLY A 57 5.89 4.07 7.13
N ALA A 58 6.88 4.49 7.92
CA ALA A 58 8.30 4.45 7.58
C ALA A 58 9.12 3.59 8.56
N ASP A 59 8.57 3.23 9.70
CA ASP A 59 9.23 2.39 10.68
C ASP A 59 8.86 0.91 10.49
N PRO A 60 9.83 0.00 10.24
CA PRO A 60 9.54 -1.40 9.97
C PRO A 60 8.82 -2.12 11.11
N LYS A 61 9.16 -1.82 12.37
CA LYS A 61 8.56 -2.44 13.55
C LYS A 61 7.11 -1.99 13.70
N MET A 62 6.85 -0.70 13.62
CA MET A 62 5.50 -0.15 13.71
C MET A 62 4.61 -0.60 12.55
N MET A 63 5.17 -0.83 11.36
CA MET A 63 4.44 -1.36 10.22
C MET A 63 4.05 -2.83 10.44
N ALA A 64 4.93 -3.63 11.03
CA ALA A 64 4.64 -5.01 11.41
C ALA A 64 3.55 -5.08 12.51
N GLU A 65 3.65 -4.26 13.54
CA GLU A 65 2.64 -4.16 14.61
C GLU A 65 1.27 -3.71 14.06
N ALA A 66 1.26 -2.74 13.14
CA ALA A 66 0.03 -2.29 12.49
C ALA A 66 -0.59 -3.37 11.60
N ALA A 67 0.21 -4.17 10.90
CA ALA A 67 -0.27 -5.30 10.11
C ALA A 67 -0.93 -6.34 11.03
N GLN A 68 -0.26 -6.76 12.09
CA GLN A 68 -0.77 -7.72 13.05
C GLN A 68 -2.06 -7.25 13.71
N PHE A 69 -2.10 -5.98 14.17
CA PHE A 69 -3.31 -5.38 14.71
C PHE A 69 -4.51 -5.50 13.75
N ASN A 70 -4.32 -5.19 12.46
CA ASN A 70 -5.43 -5.29 11.50
C ASN A 70 -5.84 -6.74 11.23
N VAL A 71 -4.92 -7.68 11.22
CA VAL A 71 -5.22 -9.12 11.08
C VAL A 71 -6.02 -9.62 12.28
N ASP A 72 -5.64 -9.26 13.49
CA ASP A 72 -6.36 -9.60 14.72
C ASP A 72 -7.80 -9.02 14.73
N HIS A 73 -8.04 -7.96 13.95
CA HIS A 73 -9.36 -7.34 13.76
C HIS A 73 -10.07 -7.79 12.48
N GLY A 74 -9.61 -8.85 11.83
CA GLY A 74 -10.30 -9.51 10.73
C GLY A 74 -9.84 -9.13 9.32
N ALA A 75 -8.72 -8.39 9.16
CA ALA A 75 -8.15 -8.19 7.84
C ALA A 75 -7.63 -9.52 7.26
N GLN A 76 -8.00 -9.81 6.03
CA GLN A 76 -7.62 -11.01 5.30
C GLN A 76 -6.50 -10.74 4.27
N ILE A 77 -6.24 -9.47 3.99
CA ILE A 77 -5.15 -8.99 3.15
C ILE A 77 -4.60 -7.70 3.76
N ILE A 78 -3.28 -7.59 3.87
CA ILE A 78 -2.61 -6.34 4.22
C ILE A 78 -2.03 -5.72 2.95
N ASP A 79 -2.42 -4.49 2.65
CA ASP A 79 -1.87 -3.72 1.53
C ASP A 79 -0.94 -2.61 2.05
N ILE A 80 0.28 -2.54 1.53
CA ILE A 80 1.27 -1.54 1.96
C ILE A 80 1.26 -0.37 0.98
N ASN A 81 1.07 0.86 1.49
CA ASN A 81 1.10 2.06 0.68
C ASN A 81 2.51 2.65 0.57
N MET A 82 3.11 2.58 -0.61
CA MET A 82 4.34 3.28 -1.01
C MET A 82 4.11 4.18 -2.23
N GLY A 83 2.88 4.66 -2.43
CA GLY A 83 2.51 5.49 -3.59
C GLY A 83 1.88 6.85 -3.24
N CYS A 84 1.51 7.11 -1.98
CA CYS A 84 0.87 8.37 -1.59
C CYS A 84 1.83 9.57 -1.80
N PRO A 85 1.45 10.59 -2.62
CA PRO A 85 2.32 11.73 -2.93
C PRO A 85 2.12 12.91 -1.96
N ALA A 86 1.20 12.80 -1.00
CA ALA A 86 0.83 13.90 -0.11
C ALA A 86 2.03 14.37 0.71
N LYS A 87 2.27 15.71 0.75
CA LYS A 87 3.41 16.31 1.47
C LYS A 87 3.49 15.83 2.92
N LYS A 88 2.36 15.80 3.64
CA LYS A 88 2.29 15.37 5.04
C LYS A 88 2.82 13.93 5.23
N ILE A 89 2.56 13.03 4.29
CA ILE A 89 3.02 11.65 4.33
C ILE A 89 4.49 11.55 3.91
N CYS A 90 4.87 12.23 2.84
CA CYS A 90 6.26 12.23 2.36
C CYS A 90 7.24 12.89 3.35
N ASN A 91 6.81 13.90 4.10
CA ASN A 91 7.65 14.57 5.10
C ASN A 91 8.08 13.66 6.26
N VAL A 92 7.34 12.59 6.53
CA VAL A 92 7.70 11.56 7.52
C VAL A 92 8.26 10.30 6.85
N MET A 93 8.84 10.42 5.68
CA MET A 93 9.46 9.35 4.88
C MET A 93 8.51 8.18 4.56
N ALA A 94 7.17 8.38 4.61
CA ALA A 94 6.17 7.38 4.26
C ALA A 94 5.60 7.59 2.86
N GLY A 95 4.78 6.63 2.40
CA GLY A 95 4.19 6.66 1.07
C GLY A 95 5.25 6.65 -0.04
N SER A 96 5.09 7.50 -1.05
CA SER A 96 6.03 7.52 -2.19
C SER A 96 7.44 8.05 -1.87
N ALA A 97 7.67 8.65 -0.68
CA ALA A 97 9.02 9.03 -0.26
C ALA A 97 9.92 7.81 -0.01
N LEU A 98 9.34 6.66 0.34
CA LEU A 98 10.06 5.40 0.50
C LEU A 98 10.77 4.94 -0.78
N LEU A 99 10.27 5.32 -1.96
CA LEU A 99 10.91 4.98 -3.24
C LEU A 99 12.31 5.61 -3.42
N LYS A 100 12.75 6.48 -2.50
CA LYS A 100 14.12 7.02 -2.48
C LYS A 100 15.09 6.17 -1.66
N ASP A 101 14.61 5.15 -0.96
CA ASP A 101 15.40 4.35 -0.02
C ASP A 101 15.00 2.87 -0.13
N GLU A 102 15.55 2.18 -1.13
CA GLU A 102 15.29 0.76 -1.40
C GLU A 102 15.66 -0.15 -0.22
N PRO A 103 16.76 0.07 0.51
CA PRO A 103 17.07 -0.68 1.73
C PRO A 103 15.98 -0.54 2.80
N LEU A 104 15.38 0.63 2.96
CA LEU A 104 14.27 0.84 3.90
C LEU A 104 12.99 0.15 3.40
N VAL A 105 12.70 0.21 2.10
CA VAL A 105 11.60 -0.55 1.48
C VAL A 105 11.75 -2.03 1.80
N GLN A 106 12.93 -2.61 1.54
CA GLN A 106 13.21 -4.01 1.84
C GLN A 106 12.97 -4.37 3.30
N LYS A 107 13.43 -3.54 4.24
CA LYS A 107 13.22 -3.76 5.68
C LYS A 107 11.75 -3.72 6.07
N ILE A 108 10.99 -2.74 5.56
CA ILE A 108 9.56 -2.61 5.85
C ILE A 108 8.80 -3.82 5.32
N LEU A 109 8.99 -4.16 4.02
CA LEU A 109 8.30 -5.30 3.40
C LEU A 109 8.61 -6.60 4.14
N SER A 110 9.89 -6.87 4.44
CA SER A 110 10.31 -8.07 5.18
C SER A 110 9.70 -8.14 6.57
N SER A 111 9.64 -7.02 7.30
CA SER A 111 9.05 -6.98 8.65
C SER A 111 7.55 -7.28 8.61
N VAL A 112 6.82 -6.69 7.66
CA VAL A 112 5.37 -6.92 7.53
C VAL A 112 5.08 -8.35 7.08
N VAL A 113 5.75 -8.85 6.03
CA VAL A 113 5.51 -10.22 5.53
C VAL A 113 5.79 -11.28 6.60
N LYS A 114 6.79 -11.07 7.46
CA LYS A 114 7.12 -11.99 8.55
C LYS A 114 6.17 -11.90 9.74
N SER A 115 5.40 -10.83 9.88
CA SER A 115 4.56 -10.61 11.05
C SER A 115 3.14 -11.17 10.91
N VAL A 116 2.70 -11.55 9.70
CA VAL A 116 1.33 -12.00 9.45
C VAL A 116 1.29 -13.22 8.53
N ASP A 117 0.28 -14.06 8.69
CA ASP A 117 0.05 -15.26 7.86
C ASP A 117 -0.88 -14.98 6.67
N VAL A 118 -1.46 -13.78 6.59
CA VAL A 118 -2.32 -13.38 5.46
C VAL A 118 -1.49 -12.83 4.30
N PRO A 119 -2.01 -12.85 3.06
CA PRO A 119 -1.35 -12.24 1.92
C PRO A 119 -1.02 -10.75 2.15
N VAL A 120 0.21 -10.36 1.80
CA VAL A 120 0.64 -8.96 1.81
C VAL A 120 0.78 -8.50 0.37
N THR A 121 0.19 -7.33 0.06
CA THR A 121 0.26 -6.68 -1.24
C THR A 121 0.95 -5.31 -1.13
N LEU A 122 1.39 -4.77 -2.25
CA LEU A 122 2.12 -3.51 -2.29
C LEU A 122 1.55 -2.57 -3.34
N LYS A 123 1.36 -1.30 -2.99
CA LYS A 123 0.98 -0.26 -3.95
C LYS A 123 2.05 0.81 -4.05
N ILE A 124 2.58 1.03 -5.27
CA ILE A 124 3.66 1.98 -5.58
C ILE A 124 3.29 2.99 -6.67
N ARG A 125 4.22 3.90 -6.95
CA ARG A 125 4.33 4.69 -8.18
C ARG A 125 5.57 4.27 -8.97
N THR A 126 5.75 4.82 -10.18
CA THR A 126 6.91 4.48 -11.04
C THR A 126 8.25 4.97 -10.49
N GLY A 127 8.23 5.86 -9.51
CA GLY A 127 9.42 6.39 -8.85
C GLY A 127 9.15 7.72 -8.14
N TRP A 128 10.18 8.34 -7.60
CA TRP A 128 10.09 9.65 -6.95
C TRP A 128 9.86 10.79 -7.96
N ASP A 129 10.64 10.84 -9.01
CA ASP A 129 10.54 11.80 -10.12
C ASP A 129 10.99 11.16 -11.44
N THR A 130 10.98 11.94 -12.51
CA THR A 130 11.27 11.44 -13.85
C THR A 130 12.71 10.97 -14.06
N LYS A 131 13.65 11.38 -13.21
CA LYS A 131 15.06 10.95 -13.24
C LYS A 131 15.32 9.76 -12.31
N ASN A 132 14.42 9.55 -11.35
CA ASN A 132 14.54 8.52 -10.31
C ASN A 132 13.32 7.59 -10.38
N ARG A 133 13.23 6.82 -11.47
CA ARG A 133 12.28 5.73 -11.65
C ARG A 133 12.96 4.42 -11.25
N ASN A 134 12.35 3.70 -10.31
CA ASN A 134 12.87 2.43 -9.79
C ASN A 134 11.78 1.40 -9.51
N ALA A 135 10.65 1.50 -10.23
CA ALA A 135 9.55 0.56 -10.05
C ALA A 135 9.94 -0.90 -10.29
N ILE A 136 10.86 -1.15 -11.23
CA ILE A 136 11.35 -2.51 -11.56
C ILE A 136 12.14 -3.08 -10.39
N GLU A 137 13.05 -2.31 -9.82
CA GLU A 137 13.87 -2.69 -8.67
C GLU A 137 13.01 -2.97 -7.45
N ILE A 138 12.06 -2.08 -7.16
CA ILE A 138 11.10 -2.26 -6.06
C ILE A 138 10.22 -3.50 -6.28
N ALA A 139 9.80 -3.77 -7.51
CA ALA A 139 8.99 -4.94 -7.83
C ALA A 139 9.75 -6.26 -7.58
N LYS A 140 11.02 -6.32 -7.97
CA LYS A 140 11.89 -7.48 -7.70
C LYS A 140 12.12 -7.69 -6.21
N ILE A 141 12.45 -6.63 -5.47
CA ILE A 141 12.57 -6.67 -4.01
C ILE A 141 11.27 -7.19 -3.37
N ALA A 142 10.12 -6.71 -3.85
CA ALA A 142 8.82 -7.12 -3.33
C ALA A 142 8.55 -8.62 -3.58
N GLU A 143 8.78 -9.10 -4.80
CA GLU A 143 8.62 -10.52 -5.14
C GLU A 143 9.54 -11.42 -4.32
N ASP A 144 10.83 -11.07 -4.21
CA ASP A 144 11.84 -11.84 -3.46
C ASP A 144 11.49 -11.96 -1.98
N ILE A 145 10.86 -10.95 -1.39
CA ILE A 145 10.41 -10.95 0.00
C ILE A 145 9.11 -11.77 0.19
N GLY A 146 8.33 -11.97 -0.86
CA GLY A 146 7.09 -12.74 -0.81
C GLY A 146 5.81 -11.92 -0.84
N ILE A 147 5.85 -10.67 -1.32
CA ILE A 147 4.66 -9.89 -1.67
C ILE A 147 3.84 -10.68 -2.69
N LYS A 148 2.51 -10.69 -2.52
CA LYS A 148 1.62 -11.55 -3.34
C LYS A 148 1.01 -10.84 -4.54
N ALA A 149 0.96 -9.50 -4.54
CA ALA A 149 0.51 -8.72 -5.68
C ALA A 149 1.06 -7.30 -5.61
N LEU A 150 1.26 -6.67 -6.78
CA LEU A 150 1.78 -5.31 -6.92
C LEU A 150 0.81 -4.45 -7.74
N ALA A 151 0.36 -3.33 -7.16
CA ALA A 151 -0.40 -2.33 -7.87
C ALA A 151 0.46 -1.08 -8.16
N ILE A 152 0.51 -0.66 -9.42
CA ILE A 152 1.35 0.47 -9.85
C ILE A 152 0.48 1.60 -10.39
N HIS A 153 0.65 2.81 -9.84
CA HIS A 153 0.19 4.01 -10.49
C HIS A 153 1.25 4.46 -11.48
N GLY A 154 0.94 4.47 -12.78
CA GLY A 154 1.85 4.80 -13.88
C GLY A 154 2.26 6.27 -13.95
N ARG A 155 2.57 6.88 -12.83
CA ARG A 155 3.15 8.22 -12.70
C ARG A 155 4.13 8.26 -11.54
N THR A 156 5.15 9.13 -11.64
CA THR A 156 6.04 9.38 -10.51
C THR A 156 5.35 10.19 -9.41
N ARG A 157 5.95 10.29 -8.24
CA ARG A 157 5.46 11.17 -7.17
C ARG A 157 5.43 12.63 -7.61
N ALA A 158 6.46 13.08 -8.32
CA ALA A 158 6.58 14.48 -8.76
C ALA A 158 5.51 14.88 -9.77
N CYS A 159 5.10 13.95 -10.64
CA CYS A 159 4.02 14.20 -11.62
C CYS A 159 2.64 14.35 -10.98
N LEU A 160 2.43 13.91 -9.75
CA LEU A 160 1.13 13.86 -9.09
C LEU A 160 0.07 13.16 -9.96
N TYR A 161 -0.79 13.94 -10.63
CA TYR A 161 -1.82 13.48 -11.57
C TYR A 161 -1.68 14.13 -12.96
N MET A 162 -0.58 14.87 -13.20
CA MET A 162 -0.32 15.55 -14.47
C MET A 162 0.30 14.60 -15.51
N GLY A 163 0.03 14.87 -16.78
CA GLY A 163 0.50 14.07 -17.91
C GLY A 163 -0.20 12.71 -18.02
N ASP A 164 0.31 11.87 -18.90
CA ASP A 164 -0.22 10.52 -19.14
C ASP A 164 0.38 9.49 -18.19
N ALA A 165 -0.30 8.37 -18.00
CA ALA A 165 0.20 7.24 -17.24
C ALA A 165 1.24 6.47 -18.09
N GLU A 166 2.33 6.04 -17.44
CA GLU A 166 3.46 5.32 -18.05
C GLU A 166 3.13 3.82 -18.19
N TYR A 167 2.36 3.44 -19.21
CA TYR A 167 1.99 2.04 -19.43
C TYR A 167 3.19 1.16 -19.81
N ASP A 168 4.18 1.73 -20.52
CA ASP A 168 5.41 1.00 -20.89
C ASP A 168 6.20 0.58 -19.63
N THR A 169 6.37 1.49 -18.66
CA THR A 169 6.98 1.16 -17.37
C THR A 169 6.22 0.05 -16.62
N ILE A 170 4.87 0.07 -16.67
CA ILE A 170 4.06 -1.00 -16.07
C ILE A 170 4.30 -2.33 -16.79
N ALA A 171 4.38 -2.34 -18.12
CA ALA A 171 4.65 -3.51 -18.91
C ALA A 171 6.05 -4.10 -18.59
N GLU A 172 7.08 -3.25 -18.49
CA GLU A 172 8.44 -3.65 -18.10
C GLU A 172 8.47 -4.28 -16.71
N VAL A 173 7.79 -3.67 -15.74
CA VAL A 173 7.64 -4.25 -14.40
C VAL A 173 6.98 -5.62 -14.49
N LYS A 174 5.85 -5.76 -15.22
CA LYS A 174 5.15 -7.04 -15.34
C LYS A 174 6.01 -8.13 -16.00
N GLN A 175 6.88 -7.76 -16.94
CA GLN A 175 7.84 -8.69 -17.55
C GLN A 175 8.96 -9.10 -16.60
N SER A 176 9.26 -8.29 -15.58
CA SER A 176 10.38 -8.52 -14.66
C SER A 176 10.01 -9.36 -13.43
N VAL A 177 8.71 -9.55 -13.15
CA VAL A 177 8.20 -10.31 -11.99
C VAL A 177 7.07 -11.26 -12.40
N ARG A 178 6.85 -12.31 -11.58
CA ARG A 178 5.80 -13.32 -11.80
C ARG A 178 4.49 -12.98 -11.09
N ILE A 179 4.59 -12.23 -9.97
CA ILE A 179 3.40 -11.82 -9.20
C ILE A 179 2.44 -10.98 -10.05
N PRO A 180 1.12 -11.05 -9.80
CA PRO A 180 0.13 -10.23 -10.47
C PRO A 180 0.29 -8.75 -10.16
#